data_4b3d778117928fd54d6b0ca6be372013
#
_entry.id   4b3d778117928fd54d6b0ca6be372013
#
_cell.length_a   1.000
_cell.length_b   1.000
_cell.length_c   1.000
_cell.angle_alpha   90.00
_cell.angle_beta   90.00
_cell.angle_gamma   90.00
#
_symmetry.space_group_name_H-M   'P 1'
#
loop_
_entity.id
_entity.type
_entity.pdbx_description
1 polymer ?
#
loop_
_entity_poly.entity_id
_entity_poly.type
_entity_poly.pdbx_seq_one_letter_code
_entity_poly.pdbx_strand_id
1 'polypeptide(L)'
;MFPQSFSLKRLLPWAAVLLLAGCATTIRPTDTLRWRGKGISDFVAERAHRMPDIVRRNCVKNNEVRNLYAWRIELYEVRQAYVGQSGNVQYYQNYRHYNDYEYRIVVTKPDGTILSVRDTAFGNADKEYGCEEYREELKP
;
A
#
# COMPACT_ATOMS: atom_id res chain seq x y z
N MET A 1 16.77 -68.28 -1.99
CA MET A 1 16.27 -67.46 -3.08
C MET A 1 15.01 -66.76 -2.62
N PHE A 2 15.12 -65.52 -2.18
CA PHE A 2 13.96 -64.72 -1.82
C PHE A 2 13.97 -63.46 -2.68
N PRO A 3 12.91 -63.17 -3.47
CA PRO A 3 12.81 -61.88 -4.14
C PRO A 3 12.41 -60.82 -3.13
N GLN A 4 13.27 -59.84 -2.94
CA GLN A 4 12.93 -58.68 -2.14
C GLN A 4 11.93 -57.84 -2.92
N SER A 5 10.74 -57.75 -2.40
CA SER A 5 9.74 -56.80 -2.83
C SER A 5 10.15 -55.40 -2.44
N PHE A 6 10.59 -54.60 -3.37
CA PHE A 6 10.79 -53.17 -3.19
C PHE A 6 9.43 -52.49 -2.98
N SER A 7 9.18 -52.08 -1.77
CA SER A 7 7.99 -51.32 -1.42
C SER A 7 8.09 -49.90 -1.97
N LEU A 8 7.36 -49.65 -3.04
CA LEU A 8 7.17 -48.36 -3.69
C LEU A 8 6.14 -47.49 -2.95
N LYS A 9 6.33 -47.28 -1.66
CA LYS A 9 5.39 -46.50 -0.83
C LYS A 9 6.05 -45.37 -0.06
N ARG A 10 6.80 -44.50 -0.70
CA ARG A 10 7.25 -43.25 -0.03
C ARG A 10 7.64 -42.12 -1.00
N LEU A 11 6.86 -41.87 -2.03
CA LEU A 11 7.12 -40.69 -2.89
C LEU A 11 5.85 -39.91 -3.24
N LEU A 12 5.01 -39.63 -2.24
CA LEU A 12 3.92 -38.68 -2.45
C LEU A 12 3.51 -38.08 -1.11
N PRO A 13 4.17 -37.03 -0.66
CA PRO A 13 3.39 -35.89 -0.19
C PRO A 13 4.04 -34.50 -0.44
N TRP A 14 4.98 -34.35 -1.36
CA TRP A 14 5.66 -33.06 -1.54
C TRP A 14 5.06 -32.18 -2.66
N ALA A 15 4.11 -32.68 -3.41
CA ALA A 15 3.48 -31.93 -4.50
C ALA A 15 2.24 -31.12 -4.11
N ALA A 16 1.73 -31.24 -2.88
CA ALA A 16 0.48 -30.59 -2.46
C ALA A 16 0.68 -29.28 -1.69
N VAL A 17 1.91 -28.86 -1.42
CA VAL A 17 2.18 -27.64 -0.59
C VAL A 17 2.42 -26.39 -1.41
N LEU A 18 2.48 -26.49 -2.73
CA LEU A 18 2.84 -25.35 -3.61
C LEU A 18 1.65 -24.58 -4.20
N LEU A 19 0.41 -24.87 -3.81
CA LEU A 19 -0.78 -24.23 -4.41
C LEU A 19 -1.52 -23.24 -3.49
N LEU A 20 -1.00 -22.91 -2.33
CA LEU A 20 -1.63 -21.93 -1.41
C LEU A 20 -0.89 -20.59 -1.31
N ALA A 21 0.07 -20.32 -2.17
CA ALA A 21 0.81 -19.05 -2.19
C ALA A 21 0.20 -17.99 -3.13
N GLY A 22 -1.08 -18.02 -3.41
CA GLY A 22 -1.63 -17.25 -4.50
C GLY A 22 -2.79 -16.33 -4.13
N CYS A 23 -2.83 -15.63 -3.00
CA CYS A 23 -3.71 -14.48 -2.78
C CYS A 23 -3.30 -13.70 -1.53
N ALA A 24 -2.04 -13.37 -1.38
CA ALA A 24 -1.65 -12.27 -0.52
C ALA A 24 -1.85 -11.00 -1.34
N THR A 25 -2.98 -10.34 -1.16
CA THR A 25 -3.20 -8.99 -1.63
C THR A 25 -2.09 -8.11 -1.07
N THR A 26 -1.28 -7.70 -1.93
CA THR A 26 -0.05 -6.98 -1.81
C THR A 26 -0.21 -5.65 -1.07
N ILE A 27 -0.04 -5.66 0.23
CA ILE A 27 0.70 -4.57 0.85
C ILE A 27 2.11 -4.77 0.30
N ARG A 28 2.52 -3.92 -0.62
CA ARG A 28 3.86 -4.02 -1.19
C ARG A 28 4.88 -3.61 -0.11
N PRO A 29 5.54 -4.53 0.58
CA PRO A 29 6.62 -4.20 1.52
C PRO A 29 7.81 -3.55 0.81
N THR A 30 7.82 -3.63 -0.50
CA THR A 30 8.84 -3.13 -1.40
C THR A 30 9.02 -1.61 -1.34
N ASP A 31 7.96 -0.82 -1.09
CA ASP A 31 8.12 0.63 -1.10
C ASP A 31 8.86 1.13 0.15
N THR A 32 8.55 0.60 1.34
CA THR A 32 9.30 0.96 2.56
C THR A 32 10.76 0.52 2.47
N LEU A 33 11.04 -0.71 2.02
CA LEU A 33 12.41 -1.21 1.89
C LEU A 33 13.21 -0.41 0.87
N ARG A 34 12.58 -0.03 -0.25
CA ARG A 34 13.22 0.76 -1.29
C ARG A 34 13.60 2.16 -0.83
N TRP A 35 12.75 2.79 -0.01
CA TRP A 35 12.87 4.20 0.34
C TRP A 35 13.47 4.47 1.70
N ARG A 36 13.49 3.49 2.60
CA ARG A 36 14.09 3.63 3.92
C ARG A 36 15.54 4.09 3.85
N GLY A 37 15.87 5.14 4.59
CA GLY A 37 17.19 5.74 4.62
C GLY A 37 17.46 6.77 3.53
N LYS A 38 16.58 6.92 2.53
CA LYS A 38 16.65 7.98 1.52
C LYS A 38 16.01 9.27 2.02
N GLY A 39 16.29 10.39 1.37
CA GLY A 39 15.70 11.68 1.68
C GLY A 39 14.28 11.82 1.12
N ILE A 40 13.45 12.60 1.81
CA ILE A 40 12.09 12.91 1.35
C ILE A 40 12.10 13.66 0.00
N SER A 41 13.12 14.46 -0.27
CA SER A 41 13.30 15.16 -1.54
C SER A 41 13.45 14.18 -2.72
N ASP A 42 14.16 13.07 -2.51
CA ASP A 42 14.33 12.03 -3.52
C ASP A 42 12.99 11.33 -3.80
N PHE A 43 12.20 11.09 -2.77
CA PHE A 43 10.85 10.52 -2.92
C PHE A 43 9.94 11.45 -3.72
N VAL A 44 9.96 12.74 -3.43
CA VAL A 44 9.18 13.74 -4.18
C VAL A 44 9.60 13.78 -5.64
N ALA A 45 10.89 13.79 -5.91
CA ALA A 45 11.42 13.88 -7.27
C ALA A 45 11.17 12.61 -8.11
N GLU A 46 11.39 11.42 -7.52
CA GLU A 46 11.38 10.17 -8.27
C GLU A 46 10.01 9.47 -8.26
N ARG A 47 9.23 9.64 -7.21
CA ARG A 47 7.99 8.86 -7.02
C ARG A 47 6.73 9.69 -7.04
N ALA A 48 6.66 10.73 -6.24
CA ALA A 48 5.43 11.51 -6.06
C ALA A 48 5.22 12.50 -7.21
N HIS A 49 6.28 13.10 -7.73
CA HIS A 49 6.27 14.13 -8.78
C HIS A 49 5.41 15.36 -8.47
N ARG A 50 4.95 15.49 -7.24
CA ARG A 50 4.17 16.63 -6.74
C ARG A 50 4.39 16.79 -5.24
N MET A 51 4.08 17.96 -4.74
CA MET A 51 4.14 18.25 -3.31
C MET A 51 3.08 17.41 -2.55
N PRO A 52 3.32 17.09 -1.28
CA PRO A 52 2.33 16.41 -0.45
C PRO A 52 1.08 17.26 -0.23
N ASP A 53 -0.06 16.61 -0.12
CA ASP A 53 -1.33 17.28 0.18
C ASP A 53 -1.43 17.68 1.66
N ILE A 54 -0.79 16.90 2.53
CA ILE A 54 -0.75 17.15 3.98
C ILE A 54 0.67 16.96 4.47
N VAL A 55 1.12 17.89 5.32
CA VAL A 55 2.40 17.80 6.03
C VAL A 55 2.15 17.99 7.52
N ARG A 56 2.68 17.08 8.34
CA ARG A 56 2.73 17.22 9.79
C ARG A 56 4.18 17.18 10.23
N ARG A 57 4.63 18.20 10.89
CA ARG A 57 6.00 18.31 11.36
C ARG A 57 6.07 18.19 12.88
N ASN A 58 7.18 17.62 13.36
CA ASN A 58 7.47 17.56 14.78
C ASN A 58 6.40 16.81 15.60
N CYS A 59 5.81 15.76 15.02
CA CYS A 59 4.92 14.86 15.76
C CYS A 59 5.73 14.07 16.79
N VAL A 60 5.32 14.10 18.04
CA VAL A 60 6.04 13.47 19.15
C VAL A 60 5.22 12.32 19.70
N LYS A 61 5.82 11.14 19.74
CA LYS A 61 5.28 9.96 20.41
C LYS A 61 6.40 9.15 21.01
N ASN A 62 6.26 8.74 22.27
CA ASN A 62 7.28 7.95 22.99
C ASN A 62 8.66 8.59 22.94
N ASN A 63 8.75 9.93 23.10
CA ASN A 63 9.99 10.72 22.99
C ASN A 63 10.66 10.67 21.61
N GLU A 64 9.99 10.15 20.58
CA GLU A 64 10.48 10.16 19.22
C GLU A 64 9.76 11.22 18.40
N VAL A 65 10.53 12.03 17.68
CA VAL A 65 10.03 13.07 16.79
C VAL A 65 10.00 12.55 15.35
N ARG A 66 8.86 12.72 14.68
CA ARG A 66 8.65 12.31 13.29
C ARG A 66 7.96 13.40 12.49
N ASN A 67 8.23 13.42 11.20
CA ASN A 67 7.43 14.18 10.24
C ASN A 67 6.61 13.24 9.39
N LEU A 68 5.39 13.64 9.03
CA LEU A 68 4.51 12.90 8.14
C LEU A 68 4.22 13.71 6.89
N TYR A 69 4.34 13.09 5.76
CA TYR A 69 4.00 13.64 4.45
C TYR A 69 2.96 12.72 3.82
N ALA A 70 1.85 13.26 3.38
CA ALA A 70 0.75 12.48 2.84
C ALA A 70 0.32 12.97 1.47
N TRP A 71 0.17 12.04 0.55
CA TRP A 71 -0.37 12.25 -0.79
C TRP A 71 -1.67 11.48 -0.92
N ARG A 72 -2.75 12.17 -1.30
CA ARG A 72 -4.03 11.54 -1.57
C ARG A 72 -3.95 10.65 -2.80
N ILE A 73 -4.46 9.43 -2.67
CA ILE A 73 -4.58 8.44 -3.72
C ILE A 73 -6.06 8.14 -3.92
N GLU A 74 -6.56 8.43 -5.11
CA GLU A 74 -7.91 8.07 -5.49
C GLU A 74 -8.00 6.56 -5.74
N LEU A 75 -8.93 5.92 -5.06
CA LEU A 75 -9.26 4.52 -5.27
C LEU A 75 -10.40 4.41 -6.27
N TYR A 76 -10.33 3.42 -7.13
CA TYR A 76 -11.36 3.17 -8.13
C TYR A 76 -11.63 1.67 -8.27
N GLU A 77 -12.84 1.37 -8.66
CA GLU A 77 -13.23 0.07 -9.17
C GLU A 77 -13.53 0.15 -10.67
N VAL A 78 -13.28 -0.93 -11.39
CA VAL A 78 -13.66 -1.01 -12.80
C VAL A 78 -15.10 -1.50 -12.87
N ARG A 79 -15.96 -0.69 -13.46
CA ARG A 79 -17.36 -1.02 -13.72
C ARG A 79 -17.61 -1.11 -15.21
N GLN A 80 -18.69 -1.81 -15.57
CA GLN A 80 -19.15 -1.92 -16.95
C GLN A 80 -20.40 -1.10 -17.14
N ALA A 81 -20.43 -0.31 -18.20
CA ALA A 81 -21.62 0.39 -18.66
C ALA A 81 -22.06 -0.19 -20.01
N TYR A 82 -23.36 -0.42 -20.15
CA TYR A 82 -23.96 -0.76 -21.41
C TYR A 82 -23.86 0.44 -22.37
N VAL A 83 -23.34 0.21 -23.56
CA VAL A 83 -23.13 1.27 -24.55
C VAL A 83 -23.90 1.08 -25.83
N GLY A 84 -24.51 -0.07 -26.05
CA GLY A 84 -25.34 -0.31 -27.22
C GLY A 84 -25.50 -1.78 -27.59
N GLN A 85 -26.28 -2.03 -28.63
CA GLN A 85 -26.56 -3.36 -29.13
C GLN A 85 -26.58 -3.36 -30.65
N SER A 86 -26.08 -4.43 -31.24
CA SER A 86 -26.22 -4.72 -32.67
C SER A 86 -26.70 -6.14 -32.86
N GLY A 87 -27.92 -6.32 -33.39
CA GLY A 87 -28.59 -7.64 -33.42
C GLY A 87 -28.74 -8.21 -32.02
N ASN A 88 -28.23 -9.41 -31.79
CA ASN A 88 -28.26 -10.09 -30.47
C ASN A 88 -26.99 -9.83 -29.63
N VAL A 89 -26.07 -8.99 -30.09
CA VAL A 89 -24.82 -8.70 -29.41
C VAL A 89 -24.94 -7.39 -28.63
N GLN A 90 -24.71 -7.47 -27.33
CA GLN A 90 -24.67 -6.30 -26.44
C GLN A 90 -23.23 -5.87 -26.21
N TYR A 91 -22.99 -4.57 -26.22
CA TYR A 91 -21.68 -3.98 -26.02
C TYR A 91 -21.61 -3.28 -24.67
N TYR A 92 -20.51 -3.50 -23.96
CA TYR A 92 -20.22 -2.89 -22.68
C TYR A 92 -18.86 -2.21 -22.75
N GLN A 93 -18.75 -1.08 -22.08
CA GLN A 93 -17.49 -0.36 -21.92
C GLN A 93 -17.07 -0.35 -20.45
N ASN A 94 -15.80 -0.65 -20.21
CA ASN A 94 -15.23 -0.53 -18.89
C ASN A 94 -14.90 0.93 -18.59
N TYR A 95 -15.24 1.36 -17.38
CA TYR A 95 -14.89 2.68 -16.88
C TYR A 95 -14.42 2.61 -15.44
N ARG A 96 -13.63 3.59 -15.00
CA ARG A 96 -13.18 3.72 -13.62
C ARG A 96 -14.22 4.49 -12.82
N HIS A 97 -14.72 3.86 -11.77
CA HIS A 97 -15.60 4.51 -10.80
C HIS A 97 -14.79 4.85 -9.56
N TYR A 98 -14.54 6.13 -9.35
CA TYR A 98 -13.80 6.63 -8.19
C TYR A 98 -14.79 6.86 -7.06
N ASN A 99 -14.67 6.10 -5.99
CA ASN A 99 -15.64 6.09 -4.90
C ASN A 99 -15.00 6.26 -3.52
N ASP A 100 -13.68 6.23 -3.43
CA ASP A 100 -12.95 6.30 -2.16
C ASP A 100 -11.55 6.87 -2.39
N TYR A 101 -10.84 7.10 -1.31
CA TYR A 101 -9.44 7.51 -1.34
C TYR A 101 -8.70 7.04 -0.09
N GLU A 102 -7.42 6.92 -0.22
CA GLU A 102 -6.48 6.71 0.86
C GLU A 102 -5.30 7.66 0.74
N TYR A 103 -4.39 7.62 1.67
CA TYR A 103 -3.18 8.42 1.62
C TYR A 103 -1.94 7.54 1.58
N ARG A 104 -1.04 7.88 0.67
CA ARG A 104 0.33 7.40 0.76
C ARG A 104 1.06 8.26 1.77
N ILE A 105 1.50 7.65 2.86
CA ILE A 105 2.13 8.33 3.98
C ILE A 105 3.60 7.96 4.03
N VAL A 106 4.43 8.99 4.00
CA VAL A 106 5.88 8.87 4.19
C VAL A 106 6.22 9.43 5.56
N VAL A 107 6.79 8.61 6.40
CA VAL A 107 7.24 8.98 7.76
C VAL A 107 8.75 9.18 7.71
N THR A 108 9.20 10.32 8.23
CA THR A 108 10.61 10.67 8.25
C THR A 108 11.10 11.02 9.64
N LYS A 109 12.42 10.99 9.81
CA LYS A 109 13.11 11.70 10.90
C LYS A 109 12.98 13.21 10.69
N PRO A 110 13.28 14.06 11.71
CA PRO A 110 13.28 15.51 11.55
C PRO A 110 14.20 16.01 10.43
N ASP A 111 15.28 15.31 10.12
CA ASP A 111 16.22 15.64 9.04
C ASP A 111 15.72 15.29 7.62
N GLY A 112 14.53 14.68 7.50
CA GLY A 112 13.95 14.26 6.24
C GLY A 112 14.31 12.84 5.79
N THR A 113 15.06 12.08 6.57
CA THR A 113 15.38 10.67 6.26
C THR A 113 14.16 9.79 6.42
N ILE A 114 13.79 9.07 5.37
CA ILE A 114 12.60 8.21 5.32
C ILE A 114 12.77 6.99 6.23
N LEU A 115 11.78 6.74 7.05
CA LEU A 115 11.65 5.57 7.91
C LEU A 115 10.69 4.53 7.35
N SER A 116 9.56 4.98 6.81
CA SER A 116 8.54 4.10 6.24
C SER A 116 7.71 4.80 5.16
N VAL A 117 7.17 3.99 4.25
CA VAL A 117 6.20 4.40 3.24
C VAL A 117 5.06 3.41 3.26
N ARG A 118 3.83 3.86 3.43
CA ARG A 118 2.63 3.02 3.43
C ARG A 118 1.39 3.74 2.97
N ASP A 119 0.42 2.99 2.50
CA ASP A 119 -0.88 3.48 2.11
C ASP A 119 -1.90 3.17 3.21
N THR A 120 -2.59 4.19 3.73
CA THR A 120 -3.57 4.05 4.82
C THR A 120 -4.47 5.27 4.92
N ALA A 121 -5.51 5.18 5.75
CA ALA A 121 -6.29 6.35 6.14
C ALA A 121 -5.44 7.32 6.98
N PHE A 122 -5.51 8.62 6.68
CA PHE A 122 -4.67 9.62 7.32
C PHE A 122 -4.85 9.67 8.85
N GLY A 123 -6.09 9.55 9.33
CA GLY A 123 -6.38 9.58 10.76
C GLY A 123 -5.69 8.47 11.57
N ASN A 124 -5.41 7.32 10.97
CA ASN A 124 -4.66 6.25 11.61
C ASN A 124 -3.18 6.64 11.82
N ALA A 125 -2.58 7.31 10.83
CA ALA A 125 -1.21 7.80 10.94
C ALA A 125 -1.08 8.93 11.97
N ASP A 126 -2.02 9.86 12.00
CA ASP A 126 -2.05 10.93 13.01
C ASP A 126 -2.02 10.35 14.44
N LYS A 127 -2.85 9.34 14.71
CA LYS A 127 -2.89 8.65 16.01
C LYS A 127 -1.60 7.93 16.32
N GLU A 128 -1.08 7.20 15.35
CA GLU A 128 0.11 6.38 15.53
C GLU A 128 1.34 7.22 15.87
N TYR A 129 1.47 8.40 15.28
CA TYR A 129 2.65 9.26 15.44
C TYR A 129 2.45 10.50 16.32
N GLY A 130 1.29 10.59 16.97
CA GLY A 130 1.01 11.67 17.91
C GLY A 130 0.89 13.05 17.26
N CYS A 131 0.31 13.09 16.07
CA CYS A 131 0.09 14.34 15.32
C CYS A 131 -1.28 14.98 15.58
N GLU A 132 -2.14 14.34 16.37
CA GLU A 132 -3.51 14.81 16.62
C GLU A 132 -3.58 16.17 17.31
N GLU A 133 -2.60 16.51 18.13
CA GLU A 133 -2.55 17.76 18.88
C GLU A 133 -2.45 19.01 17.97
N TYR A 134 -2.00 18.84 16.72
CA TYR A 134 -1.87 19.93 15.76
C TYR A 134 -3.18 20.32 15.06
N ARG A 135 -4.27 19.58 15.28
CA ARG A 135 -5.58 19.90 14.69
C ARG A 135 -6.24 21.15 15.28
N GLU A 136 -5.90 21.50 16.50
CA GLU A 136 -6.53 22.65 17.19
C GLU A 136 -5.90 24.00 16.83
N GLU A 137 -4.63 24.02 16.42
CA GLU A 137 -3.92 25.28 16.09
C GLU A 137 -4.25 25.83 14.68
N LEU A 138 -4.94 25.08 13.84
CA LEU A 138 -5.31 25.49 12.47
C LEU A 138 -6.78 25.90 12.33
N LYS A 139 -7.47 26.18 13.41
CA LYS A 139 -8.78 26.86 13.34
C LYS A 139 -8.52 28.36 13.21
N PRO A 140 -9.03 29.00 12.11
CA PRO A 140 -8.96 30.43 11.96
C PRO A 140 -9.78 31.16 13.04
#